data_f6ea8b8260897af2232f80f57b4c8d55
#
_entry.id   f6ea8b8260897af2232f80f57b4c8d55
#
_cell.length_a   1.000
_cell.length_b   1.000
_cell.length_c   1.000
_cell.angle_alpha   90.00
_cell.angle_beta   90.00
_cell.angle_gamma   90.00
#
_symmetry.space_group_name_H-M   'P 1'
#
loop_
_entity.id
_entity.type
_entity.pdbx_description
1 polymer ?
#
loop_
_entity_poly.entity_id
_entity_poly.type
_entity_poly.pdbx_seq_one_letter_code
_entity_poly.pdbx_strand_id
1 'polypeptide(L)'
;MKSDIRVVNVDVFRVRAVARTPLSFGNVVVTDLPIGYACATVENRAGKVGTGWGAMFLMHLWSWPVARASAEARSKVICELFEAYARIICESREFGHPVALFAGSEERLRAANREVCAKHTPGEEMPFLGALVAASPIDHAIHDAFGNVNGVDSYRTYGPEWMPDLARFLGAEFAGVYPSQFLRQDYAPVVPIFHLVGGLDFLTRGEVTGDLPDDGVPNSLDRWIERDGVFCLKVKLHARDIGWDLDRTIAVARIYGGVRESARRDLPERPFLTVDFNEQCESPEYVVEFLSRLNEAGPQAYRDLLYIEQPVHRDLTAYPHDMRGISALKPVLADESLTSVEDMRRAMELGWSGIALKSCKCLSSDLMLVCAAELAGVPYAIQDLTNPSIAQIESVGLAARIHPIKGVEANSRQFFPDANEIVAPAHRGLFQIRDGCARTSSMMGTGLGMNIDAIPGFREKIEEADRTFRATAR
;
A
#
# COMPACT_ATOMS: atom_id res chain seq x y z
N MET A 1 22.59 -3.34 -19.51
CA MET A 1 23.38 -4.47 -18.96
C MET A 1 22.96 -5.77 -19.63
N LYS A 2 23.70 -6.91 -19.46
CA LYS A 2 23.25 -8.21 -20.07
C LYS A 2 21.93 -8.70 -19.48
N SER A 3 21.65 -8.35 -18.23
CA SER A 3 20.42 -8.64 -17.49
C SER A 3 19.24 -7.76 -17.83
N ASP A 4 19.45 -6.62 -18.54
CA ASP A 4 18.34 -5.75 -18.93
C ASP A 4 17.29 -6.55 -19.69
N ILE A 5 16.04 -6.22 -19.43
CA ILE A 5 14.88 -6.84 -20.08
C ILE A 5 14.16 -5.84 -20.99
N ARG A 6 13.46 -6.39 -21.98
CA ARG A 6 12.35 -5.70 -22.66
C ARG A 6 11.05 -6.42 -22.34
N VAL A 7 9.97 -5.68 -22.21
CA VAL A 7 8.64 -6.28 -22.05
C VAL A 7 8.13 -6.70 -23.43
N VAL A 8 7.78 -7.99 -23.53
CA VAL A 8 7.28 -8.60 -24.77
C VAL A 8 5.75 -8.54 -24.80
N ASN A 9 5.13 -8.86 -23.66
CA ASN A 9 3.67 -8.87 -23.49
C ASN A 9 3.31 -8.59 -22.03
N VAL A 10 2.13 -8.02 -21.80
CA VAL A 10 1.49 -7.93 -20.49
C VAL A 10 0.04 -8.36 -20.63
N ASP A 11 -0.29 -9.50 -20.08
CA ASP A 11 -1.68 -9.93 -19.92
C ASP A 11 -2.26 -9.26 -18.68
N VAL A 12 -3.43 -8.65 -18.81
CA VAL A 12 -4.12 -7.95 -17.72
C VAL A 12 -5.48 -8.55 -17.45
N PHE A 13 -5.80 -8.72 -16.18
CA PHE A 13 -7.04 -9.33 -15.70
C PHE A 13 -7.66 -8.46 -14.62
N ARG A 14 -8.98 -8.48 -14.50
CA ARG A 14 -9.74 -7.78 -13.45
C ARG A 14 -10.61 -8.77 -12.71
N VAL A 15 -10.45 -8.82 -11.41
CA VAL A 15 -11.19 -9.73 -10.54
C VAL A 15 -11.97 -8.90 -9.52
N ARG A 16 -13.26 -9.14 -9.38
CA ARG A 16 -14.07 -8.48 -8.37
C ARG A 16 -13.77 -9.06 -7.01
N ALA A 17 -13.39 -8.22 -6.05
CA ALA A 17 -13.33 -8.56 -4.64
C ALA A 17 -14.52 -7.92 -3.91
N VAL A 18 -15.27 -8.72 -3.19
CA VAL A 18 -16.41 -8.28 -2.38
C VAL A 18 -15.95 -8.20 -0.92
N ALA A 19 -16.24 -7.08 -0.28
CA ALA A 19 -15.89 -6.92 1.12
C ALA A 19 -16.80 -7.78 2.02
N ARG A 20 -16.20 -8.52 2.93
CA ARG A 20 -16.90 -9.30 3.97
C ARG A 20 -17.74 -8.41 4.88
N THR A 21 -17.19 -7.28 5.25
CA THR A 21 -17.84 -6.18 5.97
C THR A 21 -17.46 -4.86 5.29
N PRO A 22 -18.32 -3.83 5.32
CA PRO A 22 -18.01 -2.55 4.70
C PRO A 22 -16.71 -1.96 5.26
N LEU A 23 -15.77 -1.60 4.38
CA LEU A 23 -14.56 -0.88 4.74
C LEU A 23 -14.83 0.62 4.70
N SER A 24 -14.59 1.33 5.81
CA SER A 24 -14.80 2.78 5.87
C SER A 24 -13.51 3.52 6.24
N PHE A 25 -13.19 4.54 5.41
CA PHE A 25 -12.11 5.50 5.66
C PHE A 25 -12.48 6.87 5.09
N GLY A 26 -12.13 7.94 5.79
CA GLY A 26 -12.55 9.29 5.44
C GLY A 26 -14.08 9.36 5.26
N ASN A 27 -14.52 9.79 4.08
CA ASN A 27 -15.94 9.86 3.70
C ASN A 27 -16.38 8.72 2.76
N VAL A 28 -15.58 7.68 2.63
CA VAL A 28 -15.77 6.59 1.67
C VAL A 28 -16.16 5.31 2.39
N VAL A 29 -17.14 4.58 1.81
CA VAL A 29 -17.50 3.21 2.20
C VAL A 29 -17.30 2.31 0.98
N VAL A 30 -16.52 1.26 1.16
CA VAL A 30 -16.19 0.28 0.12
C VAL A 30 -16.87 -1.04 0.43
N THR A 31 -17.65 -1.54 -0.53
CA THR A 31 -18.32 -2.85 -0.46
C THR A 31 -17.76 -3.85 -1.48
N ASP A 32 -17.24 -3.36 -2.59
CA ASP A 32 -16.54 -4.15 -3.60
C ASP A 32 -15.59 -3.29 -4.44
N LEU A 33 -14.57 -3.91 -4.99
CA LEU A 33 -13.56 -3.27 -5.83
C LEU A 33 -12.97 -4.25 -6.85
N PRO A 34 -12.52 -3.76 -8.00
CA PRO A 34 -11.70 -4.56 -8.90
C PRO A 34 -10.26 -4.67 -8.40
N ILE A 35 -9.73 -5.89 -8.39
CA ILE A 35 -8.30 -6.17 -8.31
C ILE A 35 -7.79 -6.26 -9.75
N GLY A 36 -6.78 -5.45 -10.10
CA GLY A 36 -6.01 -5.60 -11.31
C GLY A 36 -4.90 -6.64 -11.10
N TYR A 37 -4.85 -7.67 -11.92
CA TYR A 37 -3.73 -8.60 -12.01
C TYR A 37 -3.01 -8.39 -13.32
N ALA A 38 -1.69 -8.43 -13.30
CA ALA A 38 -0.84 -8.36 -14.48
C ALA A 38 0.11 -9.57 -14.52
N CYS A 39 0.27 -10.16 -15.71
CA CYS A 39 1.31 -11.14 -15.99
C CYS A 39 2.22 -10.57 -17.08
N ALA A 40 3.42 -10.14 -16.71
CA ALA A 40 4.41 -9.64 -17.65
C ALA A 40 5.26 -10.75 -18.22
N THR A 41 5.38 -10.83 -19.54
CA THR A 41 6.35 -11.65 -20.25
C THR A 41 7.50 -10.76 -20.70
N VAL A 42 8.71 -11.10 -20.28
CA VAL A 42 9.91 -10.32 -20.57
C VAL A 42 10.97 -11.17 -21.27
N GLU A 43 11.83 -10.54 -22.05
CA GLU A 43 13.00 -11.14 -22.66
C GLU A 43 14.26 -10.37 -22.23
N ASN A 44 15.29 -11.06 -21.73
CA ASN A 44 16.55 -10.43 -21.42
C ASN A 44 17.48 -10.35 -22.66
N ARG A 45 18.61 -9.59 -22.56
CA ARG A 45 19.54 -9.43 -23.68
C ARG A 45 20.22 -10.71 -24.13
N ALA A 46 20.11 -11.80 -23.37
CA ALA A 46 20.59 -13.12 -23.76
C ALA A 46 19.53 -13.92 -24.54
N GLY A 47 18.35 -13.37 -24.80
CA GLY A 47 17.24 -14.03 -25.47
C GLY A 47 16.44 -15.00 -24.60
N LYS A 48 16.70 -15.02 -23.27
CA LYS A 48 15.91 -15.83 -22.35
C LYS A 48 14.59 -15.12 -22.07
N VAL A 49 13.49 -15.86 -22.09
CA VAL A 49 12.14 -15.38 -21.79
C VAL A 49 11.72 -15.86 -20.40
N GLY A 50 11.02 -15.02 -19.66
CA GLY A 50 10.43 -15.34 -18.35
C GLY A 50 9.19 -14.54 -18.09
N THR A 51 8.42 -14.94 -17.10
CA THR A 51 7.18 -14.29 -16.68
C THR A 51 7.25 -13.84 -15.23
N GLY A 52 6.42 -12.88 -14.89
CA GLY A 52 6.22 -12.43 -13.51
C GLY A 52 4.82 -11.88 -13.32
N TRP A 53 4.37 -11.87 -12.09
CA TRP A 53 3.03 -11.44 -11.70
C TRP A 53 3.06 -10.22 -10.79
N GLY A 54 1.97 -9.46 -10.82
CA GLY A 54 1.71 -8.36 -9.92
C GLY A 54 0.21 -8.15 -9.79
N ALA A 55 -0.23 -7.61 -8.67
CA ALA A 55 -1.63 -7.26 -8.46
C ALA A 55 -1.78 -6.02 -7.58
N MET A 56 -2.92 -5.34 -7.73
CA MET A 56 -3.29 -4.22 -6.87
C MET A 56 -4.79 -3.96 -6.95
N PHE A 57 -5.39 -3.46 -5.86
CA PHE A 57 -6.71 -2.86 -5.96
C PHE A 57 -6.70 -1.63 -6.87
N LEU A 58 -7.61 -1.59 -7.84
CA LEU A 58 -7.83 -0.41 -8.67
C LEU A 58 -8.72 0.59 -7.89
N MET A 59 -8.16 1.14 -6.81
CA MET A 59 -8.86 1.90 -5.77
C MET A 59 -9.07 3.36 -6.16
N HIS A 60 -9.98 3.61 -7.12
CA HIS A 60 -10.34 4.96 -7.53
C HIS A 60 -10.96 5.80 -6.41
N LEU A 61 -11.65 5.17 -5.45
CA LEU A 61 -12.30 5.88 -4.34
C LEU A 61 -11.31 6.52 -3.38
N TRP A 62 -10.11 5.96 -3.22
CA TRP A 62 -9.03 6.54 -2.42
C TRP A 62 -8.14 7.49 -3.23
N SER A 63 -7.77 7.08 -4.45
CA SER A 63 -6.85 7.88 -5.28
C SER A 63 -7.51 9.11 -5.91
N TRP A 64 -8.83 9.11 -6.01
CA TRP A 64 -9.64 10.21 -6.57
C TRP A 64 -10.94 10.40 -5.78
N PRO A 65 -10.90 10.75 -4.48
CA PRO A 65 -12.09 10.75 -3.60
C PRO A 65 -13.05 11.89 -3.91
N VAL A 66 -12.53 13.07 -4.27
CA VAL A 66 -13.31 14.27 -4.59
C VAL A 66 -13.33 14.47 -6.09
N ALA A 67 -14.49 14.24 -6.70
CA ALA A 67 -14.69 14.37 -8.13
C ALA A 67 -16.15 14.72 -8.44
N ARG A 68 -16.39 15.44 -9.55
CA ARG A 68 -17.72 15.64 -10.13
C ARG A 68 -18.20 14.35 -10.83
N ALA A 69 -17.26 13.60 -11.37
CA ALA A 69 -17.52 12.34 -12.02
C ALA A 69 -18.06 11.29 -11.02
N SER A 70 -19.02 10.47 -11.48
CA SER A 70 -19.57 9.38 -10.68
C SER A 70 -18.49 8.33 -10.32
N ALA A 71 -18.71 7.56 -9.25
CA ALA A 71 -17.82 6.47 -8.87
C ALA A 71 -17.65 5.44 -10.01
N GLU A 72 -18.72 5.18 -10.77
CA GLU A 72 -18.68 4.29 -11.94
C GLU A 72 -17.77 4.84 -13.06
N ALA A 73 -17.87 6.14 -13.38
CA ALA A 73 -17.02 6.76 -14.40
C ALA A 73 -15.55 6.73 -13.97
N ARG A 74 -15.26 7.03 -12.70
CA ARG A 74 -13.91 6.95 -12.13
C ARG A 74 -13.35 5.52 -12.15
N SER A 75 -14.20 4.52 -11.86
CA SER A 75 -13.82 3.11 -11.97
C SER A 75 -13.49 2.71 -13.41
N LYS A 76 -14.24 3.22 -14.40
CA LYS A 76 -13.94 3.01 -15.84
C LYS A 76 -12.60 3.64 -16.21
N VAL A 77 -12.32 4.86 -15.73
CA VAL A 77 -11.04 5.54 -15.99
C VAL A 77 -9.86 4.71 -15.50
N ILE A 78 -9.86 4.30 -14.23
CA ILE A 78 -8.71 3.57 -13.66
C ILE A 78 -8.52 2.19 -14.31
N CYS A 79 -9.62 1.49 -14.63
CA CYS A 79 -9.56 0.21 -15.32
C CYS A 79 -9.04 0.34 -16.76
N GLU A 80 -9.48 1.35 -17.52
CA GLU A 80 -8.99 1.58 -18.90
C GLU A 80 -7.53 2.06 -18.89
N LEU A 81 -7.13 2.88 -17.91
CA LEU A 81 -5.74 3.31 -17.77
C LEU A 81 -4.81 2.12 -17.44
N PHE A 82 -5.25 1.18 -16.61
CA PHE A 82 -4.52 -0.05 -16.35
C PHE A 82 -4.24 -0.83 -17.64
N GLU A 83 -5.25 -1.00 -18.51
CA GLU A 83 -5.08 -1.65 -19.80
C GLU A 83 -4.21 -0.79 -20.78
N ALA A 84 -4.35 0.54 -20.74
CA ALA A 84 -3.56 1.44 -21.55
C ALA A 84 -2.07 1.40 -21.18
N TYR A 85 -1.75 1.35 -19.88
CA TYR A 85 -0.36 1.27 -19.43
C TYR A 85 0.31 -0.05 -19.83
N ALA A 86 -0.41 -1.17 -19.83
CA ALA A 86 0.10 -2.44 -20.34
C ALA A 86 0.54 -2.31 -21.82
N ARG A 87 -0.27 -1.64 -22.65
CA ARG A 87 0.09 -1.36 -24.05
C ARG A 87 1.30 -0.45 -24.17
N ILE A 88 1.35 0.63 -23.38
CA ILE A 88 2.47 1.58 -23.35
C ILE A 88 3.80 0.89 -23.10
N ILE A 89 3.85 0.02 -22.12
CA ILE A 89 5.07 -0.71 -21.74
C ILE A 89 5.49 -1.69 -22.85
N CYS A 90 4.56 -2.43 -23.44
CA CYS A 90 4.85 -3.37 -24.53
C CYS A 90 5.36 -2.66 -25.80
N GLU A 91 4.84 -1.47 -26.12
CA GLU A 91 5.23 -0.70 -27.29
C GLU A 91 6.64 -0.10 -27.20
N SER A 92 7.13 0.15 -25.99
CA SER A 92 8.45 0.76 -25.74
C SER A 92 9.58 -0.06 -26.38
N ARG A 93 9.53 -1.39 -26.30
CA ARG A 93 10.56 -2.32 -26.77
C ARG A 93 11.98 -2.02 -26.28
N GLU A 94 12.15 -1.08 -25.37
CA GLU A 94 13.43 -0.71 -24.81
C GLU A 94 13.93 -1.77 -23.82
N PHE A 95 15.26 -1.97 -23.79
CA PHE A 95 15.89 -2.80 -22.79
C PHE A 95 16.32 -1.96 -21.59
N GLY A 96 15.90 -2.35 -20.40
CA GLY A 96 16.28 -1.68 -19.17
C GLY A 96 16.09 -2.54 -17.92
N HIS A 97 16.54 -2.01 -16.80
CA HIS A 97 16.13 -2.47 -15.49
C HIS A 97 14.69 -2.00 -15.21
N PRO A 98 13.85 -2.71 -14.43
CA PRO A 98 12.47 -2.31 -14.14
C PRO A 98 12.32 -0.84 -13.72
N VAL A 99 13.15 -0.34 -12.79
CA VAL A 99 13.15 1.07 -12.37
C VAL A 99 13.37 2.03 -13.55
N ALA A 100 14.26 1.68 -14.49
CA ALA A 100 14.52 2.49 -15.67
C ALA A 100 13.35 2.46 -16.66
N LEU A 101 12.69 1.30 -16.82
CA LEU A 101 11.52 1.15 -17.67
C LEU A 101 10.33 1.95 -17.12
N PHE A 102 10.11 1.91 -15.80
CA PHE A 102 9.09 2.72 -15.14
C PHE A 102 9.35 4.21 -15.33
N ALA A 103 10.54 4.70 -14.94
CA ALA A 103 10.90 6.13 -15.07
C ALA A 103 10.79 6.62 -16.53
N GLY A 104 11.20 5.81 -17.49
CA GLY A 104 11.09 6.13 -18.93
C GLY A 104 9.66 6.14 -19.46
N SER A 105 8.70 5.55 -18.76
CA SER A 105 7.29 5.47 -19.16
C SER A 105 6.37 6.50 -18.49
N GLU A 106 6.84 7.23 -17.48
CA GLU A 106 6.00 8.10 -16.65
C GLU A 106 5.26 9.18 -17.43
N GLU A 107 5.94 9.88 -18.36
CA GLU A 107 5.30 10.89 -19.20
C GLU A 107 4.21 10.29 -20.12
N ARG A 108 4.42 9.07 -20.61
CA ARG A 108 3.40 8.36 -21.40
C ARG A 108 2.22 7.94 -20.53
N LEU A 109 2.45 7.55 -19.28
CA LEU A 109 1.40 7.25 -18.30
C LEU A 109 0.56 8.51 -18.01
N ARG A 110 1.21 9.67 -17.82
CA ARG A 110 0.52 10.95 -17.60
C ARG A 110 -0.31 11.34 -18.84
N ALA A 111 0.22 11.17 -20.04
CA ALA A 111 -0.50 11.43 -21.28
C ALA A 111 -1.73 10.52 -21.42
N ALA A 112 -1.57 9.22 -21.19
CA ALA A 112 -2.68 8.26 -21.23
C ALA A 112 -3.75 8.57 -20.17
N ASN A 113 -3.36 9.01 -18.97
CA ASN A 113 -4.31 9.46 -17.95
C ASN A 113 -5.20 10.59 -18.47
N ARG A 114 -4.60 11.63 -19.06
CA ARG A 114 -5.36 12.74 -19.67
C ARG A 114 -6.30 12.26 -20.78
N GLU A 115 -5.84 11.35 -21.62
CA GLU A 115 -6.60 10.82 -22.76
C GLU A 115 -7.82 10.00 -22.31
N VAL A 116 -7.62 9.10 -21.36
CA VAL A 116 -8.70 8.27 -20.79
C VAL A 116 -9.70 9.13 -20.00
N CYS A 117 -9.21 10.11 -19.24
CA CYS A 117 -10.09 11.06 -18.54
C CYS A 117 -10.92 11.90 -19.52
N ALA A 118 -10.32 12.42 -20.60
CA ALA A 118 -11.05 13.18 -21.62
C ALA A 118 -12.21 12.37 -22.23
N LYS A 119 -12.07 11.06 -22.32
CA LYS A 119 -13.10 10.14 -22.84
C LYS A 119 -14.24 9.90 -21.85
N HIS A 120 -13.95 9.68 -20.57
CA HIS A 120 -14.93 9.22 -19.58
C HIS A 120 -15.38 10.30 -18.58
N THR A 121 -14.55 11.30 -18.33
CA THR A 121 -14.76 12.37 -17.36
C THR A 121 -14.35 13.73 -17.95
N PRO A 122 -14.97 14.16 -19.07
CA PRO A 122 -14.54 15.36 -19.78
C PRO A 122 -14.50 16.60 -18.88
N GLY A 123 -13.36 17.28 -18.88
CA GLY A 123 -13.11 18.47 -18.06
C GLY A 123 -12.69 18.15 -16.62
N GLU A 124 -12.38 16.91 -16.31
CA GLU A 124 -11.85 16.49 -15.01
C GLU A 124 -10.77 15.40 -15.23
N GLU A 125 -9.63 15.56 -14.58
CA GLU A 125 -8.50 14.63 -14.68
C GLU A 125 -8.30 13.88 -13.36
N MET A 126 -8.04 12.57 -13.45
CA MET A 126 -7.69 11.76 -12.29
C MET A 126 -6.32 12.21 -11.75
N PRO A 127 -6.18 12.43 -10.43
CA PRO A 127 -4.88 12.71 -9.83
C PRO A 127 -3.82 11.68 -10.22
N PHE A 128 -2.56 12.09 -10.34
CA PHE A 128 -1.48 11.18 -10.73
C PHE A 128 -1.33 9.98 -9.79
N LEU A 129 -1.70 10.13 -8.53
CA LEU A 129 -1.83 9.02 -7.58
C LEU A 129 -2.70 7.88 -8.14
N GLY A 130 -3.82 8.19 -8.79
CA GLY A 130 -4.66 7.18 -9.43
C GLY A 130 -3.99 6.52 -10.64
N ALA A 131 -3.17 7.25 -11.37
CA ALA A 131 -2.39 6.69 -12.47
C ALA A 131 -1.31 5.71 -11.97
N LEU A 132 -0.66 6.02 -10.84
CA LEU A 132 0.27 5.11 -10.18
C LEU A 132 -0.43 3.83 -9.70
N VAL A 133 -1.64 3.96 -9.11
CA VAL A 133 -2.45 2.80 -8.70
C VAL A 133 -2.77 1.91 -9.89
N ALA A 134 -3.13 2.49 -11.05
CA ALA A 134 -3.38 1.74 -12.27
C ALA A 134 -2.11 1.06 -12.83
N ALA A 135 -0.95 1.69 -12.69
CA ALA A 135 0.32 1.17 -13.20
C ALA A 135 0.94 0.11 -12.28
N SER A 136 0.65 0.14 -11.00
CA SER A 136 1.29 -0.65 -9.95
C SER A 136 1.29 -2.18 -10.20
N PRO A 137 0.18 -2.84 -10.62
CA PRO A 137 0.22 -4.27 -10.89
C PRO A 137 1.23 -4.64 -11.98
N ILE A 138 1.40 -3.77 -12.97
CA ILE A 138 2.29 -3.99 -14.11
C ILE A 138 3.75 -3.76 -13.69
N ASP A 139 4.02 -2.72 -12.93
CA ASP A 139 5.35 -2.44 -12.39
C ASP A 139 5.84 -3.62 -11.52
N HIS A 140 5.03 -4.10 -10.59
CA HIS A 140 5.34 -5.29 -9.78
C HIS A 140 5.58 -6.54 -10.64
N ALA A 141 4.72 -6.79 -11.65
CA ALA A 141 4.89 -7.91 -12.56
C ALA A 141 6.22 -7.86 -13.33
N ILE A 142 6.67 -6.67 -13.73
CA ILE A 142 7.95 -6.47 -14.43
C ILE A 142 9.14 -6.73 -13.48
N HIS A 143 9.05 -6.28 -12.22
CA HIS A 143 10.07 -6.57 -11.20
C HIS A 143 10.17 -8.06 -10.90
N ASP A 144 9.04 -8.75 -10.79
CA ASP A 144 8.99 -10.20 -10.57
C ASP A 144 9.58 -10.95 -11.78
N ALA A 145 9.15 -10.59 -13.00
CA ALA A 145 9.65 -11.18 -14.24
C ALA A 145 11.15 -10.95 -14.44
N PHE A 146 11.68 -9.78 -14.02
CA PHE A 146 13.11 -9.47 -14.10
C PHE A 146 13.94 -10.46 -13.28
N GLY A 147 13.54 -10.71 -12.03
CA GLY A 147 14.22 -11.69 -11.19
C GLY A 147 14.08 -13.11 -11.75
N ASN A 148 12.88 -13.50 -12.18
CA ASN A 148 12.59 -14.82 -12.70
C ASN A 148 13.41 -15.14 -13.98
N VAL A 149 13.47 -14.23 -14.96
CA VAL A 149 14.22 -14.45 -16.21
C VAL A 149 15.71 -14.50 -15.99
N ASN A 150 16.22 -13.77 -15.00
CA ASN A 150 17.64 -13.74 -14.65
C ASN A 150 18.03 -14.78 -13.59
N GLY A 151 17.06 -15.51 -13.02
CA GLY A 151 17.28 -16.56 -12.03
C GLY A 151 17.76 -16.06 -10.67
N VAL A 152 17.29 -14.89 -10.24
CA VAL A 152 17.73 -14.18 -9.03
C VAL A 152 16.54 -13.58 -8.28
N ASP A 153 16.68 -13.41 -6.97
CA ASP A 153 15.79 -12.60 -6.15
C ASP A 153 15.85 -11.14 -6.62
N SER A 154 14.72 -10.56 -7.00
CA SER A 154 14.64 -9.19 -7.55
C SER A 154 15.22 -8.14 -6.60
N TYR A 155 15.05 -8.28 -5.28
CA TYR A 155 15.62 -7.36 -4.32
C TYR A 155 17.16 -7.35 -4.27
N ARG A 156 17.81 -8.35 -4.83
CA ARG A 156 19.29 -8.39 -4.99
C ARG A 156 19.78 -7.73 -6.28
N THR A 157 18.87 -7.18 -7.08
CA THR A 157 19.20 -6.60 -8.38
C THR A 157 19.22 -5.06 -8.39
N TYR A 158 19.06 -4.42 -7.26
CA TYR A 158 19.00 -2.96 -7.16
C TYR A 158 20.37 -2.33 -6.85
N GLY A 159 21.44 -2.93 -7.31
CA GLY A 159 22.81 -2.47 -7.15
C GLY A 159 23.51 -2.11 -8.47
N PRO A 160 24.78 -1.64 -8.41
CA PRO A 160 25.52 -1.15 -9.58
C PRO A 160 25.77 -2.22 -10.66
N GLU A 161 25.73 -3.50 -10.32
CA GLU A 161 25.88 -4.60 -11.30
C GLU A 161 24.63 -4.79 -12.17
N TRP A 162 23.47 -4.22 -11.75
CA TRP A 162 22.16 -4.49 -12.34
C TRP A 162 21.47 -3.27 -12.91
N MET A 163 21.74 -2.07 -12.37
CA MET A 163 21.05 -0.85 -12.78
C MET A 163 21.98 0.39 -12.76
N PRO A 164 21.65 1.45 -13.51
CA PRO A 164 22.31 2.75 -13.32
C PRO A 164 21.97 3.31 -11.94
N ASP A 165 22.80 4.22 -11.43
CA ASP A 165 22.49 4.96 -10.21
C ASP A 165 21.23 5.85 -10.37
N LEU A 166 20.70 6.30 -9.24
CA LEU A 166 19.47 7.08 -9.23
C LEU A 166 19.65 8.51 -9.74
N ALA A 167 20.89 9.01 -9.94
CA ALA A 167 21.11 10.31 -10.56
C ALA A 167 20.49 10.39 -11.96
N ARG A 168 20.42 9.28 -12.66
CA ARG A 168 19.77 9.20 -13.98
C ARG A 168 18.29 9.59 -13.97
N PHE A 169 17.61 9.43 -12.84
CA PHE A 169 16.17 9.60 -12.70
C PHE A 169 15.77 10.77 -11.80
N LEU A 170 16.57 11.05 -10.76
CA LEU A 170 16.20 11.94 -9.68
C LEU A 170 17.08 13.20 -9.57
N GLY A 171 18.20 13.27 -10.33
CA GLY A 171 19.11 14.41 -10.32
C GLY A 171 20.49 14.11 -9.72
N ALA A 172 21.42 15.03 -9.92
CA ALA A 172 22.86 14.82 -9.64
C ALA A 172 23.16 14.49 -8.17
N GLU A 173 22.34 14.91 -7.24
CA GLU A 173 22.47 14.61 -5.80
C GLU A 173 22.34 13.12 -5.47
N PHE A 174 21.78 12.32 -6.38
CA PHE A 174 21.69 10.86 -6.26
C PHE A 174 22.82 10.13 -6.99
N ALA A 175 23.93 10.81 -7.33
CA ALA A 175 25.07 10.16 -7.97
C ALA A 175 25.69 9.10 -7.05
N GLY A 176 25.82 7.87 -7.57
CA GLY A 176 26.32 6.73 -6.82
C GLY A 176 25.32 6.14 -5.81
N VAL A 177 24.05 6.57 -5.84
CA VAL A 177 22.99 6.05 -4.97
C VAL A 177 22.25 4.91 -5.66
N TYR A 178 22.12 3.79 -4.94
CA TYR A 178 21.43 2.58 -5.36
C TYR A 178 20.51 2.07 -4.25
N PRO A 179 19.33 1.54 -4.55
CA PRO A 179 18.45 1.01 -3.51
C PRO A 179 19.09 -0.11 -2.67
N SER A 180 20.02 -0.91 -3.25
CA SER A 180 20.73 -1.97 -2.52
C SER A 180 21.50 -1.48 -1.27
N GLN A 181 21.80 -0.18 -1.18
CA GLN A 181 22.49 0.41 -0.01
C GLN A 181 21.57 0.46 1.22
N PHE A 182 20.24 0.45 1.01
CA PHE A 182 19.22 0.63 2.04
C PHE A 182 18.31 -0.61 2.20
N LEU A 183 18.52 -1.65 1.37
CA LEU A 183 17.74 -2.87 1.42
C LEU A 183 18.46 -3.95 2.26
N ARG A 184 17.67 -4.72 3.00
CA ARG A 184 18.13 -5.98 3.60
C ARG A 184 18.46 -6.99 2.51
N GLN A 185 19.53 -7.75 2.69
CA GLN A 185 19.92 -8.83 1.75
C GLN A 185 18.88 -9.94 1.72
N ASP A 186 18.25 -10.26 2.84
CA ASP A 186 17.22 -11.28 3.00
C ASP A 186 15.94 -10.66 3.58
N TYR A 187 14.81 -11.33 3.38
CA TYR A 187 13.56 -10.93 4.02
C TYR A 187 13.69 -11.03 5.53
N ALA A 188 13.29 -9.99 6.26
CA ALA A 188 13.09 -10.10 7.70
C ALA A 188 12.11 -11.25 7.97
N PRO A 189 12.46 -12.23 8.83
CA PRO A 189 11.64 -13.44 9.00
C PRO A 189 10.26 -13.18 9.60
N VAL A 190 10.13 -12.03 10.28
CA VAL A 190 8.91 -11.61 10.98
C VAL A 190 8.70 -10.12 10.74
N VAL A 191 7.48 -9.74 10.35
CA VAL A 191 7.09 -8.35 10.10
C VAL A 191 5.84 -8.05 10.91
N PRO A 192 5.87 -7.10 11.87
CA PRO A 192 4.68 -6.65 12.60
C PRO A 192 3.62 -6.10 11.65
N ILE A 193 2.33 -6.38 11.96
CA ILE A 193 1.21 -5.95 11.12
C ILE A 193 0.45 -4.84 11.83
N PHE A 194 0.31 -3.70 11.18
CA PHE A 194 -0.66 -2.68 11.59
C PHE A 194 -2.06 -3.15 11.22
N HIS A 195 -2.84 -3.44 12.25
CA HIS A 195 -4.25 -3.83 12.15
C HIS A 195 -5.10 -2.56 12.05
N LEU A 196 -5.93 -2.49 11.03
CA LEU A 196 -6.85 -1.36 10.83
C LEU A 196 -7.99 -1.42 11.85
N VAL A 197 -8.25 -0.29 12.49
CA VAL A 197 -9.44 -0.03 13.30
C VAL A 197 -10.24 1.05 12.58
N GLY A 198 -11.12 0.62 11.68
CA GLY A 198 -11.93 1.48 10.84
C GLY A 198 -12.97 2.27 11.62
N GLY A 199 -13.50 3.33 11.03
CA GLY A 199 -14.49 4.20 11.68
C GLY A 199 -15.79 3.49 12.06
N LEU A 200 -16.15 2.41 11.34
CA LEU A 200 -17.35 1.60 11.57
C LEU A 200 -17.07 0.30 12.34
N ASP A 201 -15.80 -0.01 12.64
CA ASP A 201 -15.44 -1.27 13.29
C ASP A 201 -15.86 -1.28 14.76
N PHE A 202 -16.40 -2.41 15.22
CA PHE A 202 -16.71 -2.63 16.61
C PHE A 202 -15.42 -2.84 17.43
N LEU A 203 -15.33 -2.20 18.56
CA LEU A 203 -14.17 -2.33 19.45
C LEU A 203 -14.26 -3.54 20.38
N THR A 204 -15.46 -3.88 20.80
CA THR A 204 -15.72 -5.00 21.71
C THR A 204 -16.80 -5.93 21.18
N ARG A 205 -16.75 -7.20 21.59
CA ARG A 205 -17.80 -8.19 21.28
C ARG A 205 -19.19 -7.77 21.78
N GLY A 206 -19.26 -6.96 22.84
CA GLY A 206 -20.52 -6.45 23.36
C GLY A 206 -21.19 -5.38 22.49
N GLU A 207 -20.44 -4.74 21.61
CA GLU A 207 -20.93 -3.74 20.67
C GLU A 207 -21.47 -4.36 19.38
N VAL A 208 -21.10 -5.62 19.08
CA VAL A 208 -21.44 -6.27 17.82
C VAL A 208 -22.95 -6.40 17.69
N THR A 209 -23.50 -5.75 16.66
CA THR A 209 -24.93 -5.73 16.32
C THR A 209 -25.12 -6.01 14.84
N GLY A 210 -26.33 -6.44 14.45
CA GLY A 210 -26.69 -6.71 13.05
C GLY A 210 -26.25 -8.09 12.56
N ASP A 211 -26.54 -8.36 11.28
CA ASP A 211 -26.23 -9.62 10.60
C ASP A 211 -24.80 -9.61 10.07
N LEU A 212 -23.81 -9.76 10.95
CA LEU A 212 -22.43 -9.96 10.55
C LEU A 212 -22.14 -11.43 10.24
N PRO A 213 -21.19 -11.73 9.32
CA PRO A 213 -20.81 -13.10 9.00
C PRO A 213 -20.33 -13.86 10.24
N ASP A 214 -20.83 -15.09 10.43
CA ASP A 214 -20.35 -16.06 11.42
C ASP A 214 -19.48 -17.12 10.73
N ASP A 215 -18.34 -16.66 10.24
CA ASP A 215 -17.39 -17.43 9.41
C ASP A 215 -16.08 -17.72 10.16
N GLY A 216 -16.05 -17.47 11.49
CA GLY A 216 -14.87 -17.63 12.31
C GLY A 216 -13.86 -16.47 12.21
N VAL A 217 -14.11 -15.46 11.36
CA VAL A 217 -13.32 -14.23 11.33
C VAL A 217 -13.85 -13.26 12.38
N PRO A 218 -13.00 -12.67 13.24
CA PRO A 218 -13.45 -11.75 14.28
C PRO A 218 -14.22 -10.54 13.71
N ASN A 219 -15.24 -10.12 14.45
CA ASN A 219 -16.06 -8.95 14.13
C ASN A 219 -15.80 -7.76 15.08
N SER A 220 -14.80 -7.86 15.97
CA SER A 220 -14.44 -6.78 16.93
C SER A 220 -12.96 -6.78 17.26
N LEU A 221 -12.43 -5.61 17.62
CA LEU A 221 -11.01 -5.42 17.91
C LEU A 221 -10.52 -6.32 19.05
N ASP A 222 -11.28 -6.46 20.15
CA ASP A 222 -10.91 -7.32 21.28
C ASP A 222 -10.69 -8.77 20.83
N ARG A 223 -11.51 -9.28 19.91
CA ARG A 223 -11.37 -10.62 19.34
C ARG A 223 -10.19 -10.75 18.37
N TRP A 224 -9.88 -9.69 17.63
CA TRP A 224 -8.69 -9.65 16.78
C TRP A 224 -7.40 -9.69 17.61
N ILE A 225 -7.35 -8.95 18.72
CA ILE A 225 -6.21 -8.99 19.65
C ILE A 225 -6.08 -10.38 20.28
N GLU A 226 -7.19 -10.98 20.74
CA GLU A 226 -7.19 -12.33 21.29
C GLU A 226 -6.64 -13.38 20.32
N ARG A 227 -7.16 -13.38 19.07
CA ARG A 227 -6.88 -14.42 18.07
C ARG A 227 -5.50 -14.25 17.43
N ASP A 228 -5.24 -13.05 16.88
CA ASP A 228 -4.07 -12.79 16.05
C ASP A 228 -2.91 -12.16 16.85
N GLY A 229 -3.17 -11.68 18.06
CA GLY A 229 -2.17 -11.03 18.91
C GLY A 229 -1.71 -9.68 18.36
N VAL A 230 -2.57 -8.95 17.63
CA VAL A 230 -2.20 -7.67 17.04
C VAL A 230 -1.88 -6.63 18.10
N PHE A 231 -0.75 -5.96 17.96
CA PHE A 231 -0.24 -4.95 18.89
C PHE A 231 0.16 -3.64 18.21
N CYS A 232 0.17 -3.59 16.89
CA CYS A 232 0.25 -2.36 16.10
C CYS A 232 -1.15 -2.07 15.57
N LEU A 233 -1.72 -0.91 15.93
CA LEU A 233 -3.12 -0.58 15.67
C LEU A 233 -3.20 0.77 14.97
N LYS A 234 -3.78 0.80 13.76
CA LYS A 234 -4.04 2.02 12.99
C LYS A 234 -5.49 2.43 13.17
N VAL A 235 -5.72 3.56 13.82
CA VAL A 235 -7.06 4.06 14.14
C VAL A 235 -7.49 5.09 13.09
N LYS A 236 -8.61 4.83 12.40
CA LYS A 236 -9.22 5.80 11.49
C LYS A 236 -10.04 6.81 12.27
N LEU A 237 -9.76 8.10 12.04
CA LEU A 237 -10.44 9.24 12.61
C LEU A 237 -11.11 10.05 11.50
N HIS A 238 -12.01 10.95 11.85
CA HIS A 238 -12.81 11.67 10.84
C HIS A 238 -12.83 13.20 11.00
N ALA A 239 -12.17 13.73 12.02
CA ALA A 239 -12.03 15.19 12.29
C ALA A 239 -13.36 15.99 12.34
N ARG A 240 -14.50 15.33 12.58
CA ARG A 240 -15.81 15.98 12.67
C ARG A 240 -16.19 16.31 14.10
N ASP A 241 -15.71 15.50 15.04
CA ASP A 241 -15.95 15.60 16.47
C ASP A 241 -14.68 15.17 17.20
N ILE A 242 -13.99 16.14 17.75
CA ILE A 242 -12.75 15.91 18.48
C ILE A 242 -12.96 15.03 19.73
N GLY A 243 -14.14 15.10 20.35
CA GLY A 243 -14.50 14.23 21.47
C GLY A 243 -14.55 12.77 21.05
N TRP A 244 -15.22 12.48 19.93
CA TRP A 244 -15.28 11.14 19.37
C TRP A 244 -13.88 10.62 18.98
N ASP A 245 -13.07 11.43 18.31
CA ASP A 245 -11.71 11.06 17.90
C ASP A 245 -10.83 10.73 19.11
N LEU A 246 -10.96 11.50 20.20
CA LEU A 246 -10.27 11.24 21.47
C LEU A 246 -10.74 9.93 22.11
N ASP A 247 -12.05 9.79 22.29
CA ASP A 247 -12.66 8.63 22.94
C ASP A 247 -12.33 7.35 22.18
N ARG A 248 -12.38 7.38 20.83
CA ARG A 248 -12.00 6.26 19.96
C ARG A 248 -10.55 5.85 20.19
N THR A 249 -9.62 6.82 20.18
CA THR A 249 -8.18 6.55 20.35
C THR A 249 -7.87 5.99 21.75
N ILE A 250 -8.45 6.58 22.80
CA ILE A 250 -8.29 6.11 24.19
C ILE A 250 -8.91 4.73 24.38
N ALA A 251 -10.10 4.49 23.80
CA ALA A 251 -10.77 3.19 23.90
C ALA A 251 -9.94 2.06 23.28
N VAL A 252 -9.35 2.28 22.10
CA VAL A 252 -8.47 1.32 21.42
C VAL A 252 -7.29 0.91 22.33
N ALA A 253 -6.60 1.90 22.92
CA ALA A 253 -5.49 1.62 23.85
C ALA A 253 -5.95 0.85 25.09
N ARG A 254 -7.10 1.21 25.67
CA ARG A 254 -7.67 0.56 26.85
C ARG A 254 -8.08 -0.89 26.56
N ILE A 255 -8.70 -1.15 25.41
CA ILE A 255 -9.12 -2.50 25.01
C ILE A 255 -7.91 -3.39 24.84
N TYR A 256 -6.86 -2.89 24.16
CA TYR A 256 -5.60 -3.64 24.06
C TYR A 256 -5.08 -4.05 25.44
N GLY A 257 -4.97 -3.10 26.39
CA GLY A 257 -4.53 -3.35 27.75
C GLY A 257 -5.36 -4.41 28.47
N GLY A 258 -6.70 -4.31 28.39
CA GLY A 258 -7.63 -5.26 28.99
C GLY A 258 -7.52 -6.68 28.42
N VAL A 259 -7.41 -6.83 27.10
CA VAL A 259 -7.22 -8.15 26.47
C VAL A 259 -5.85 -8.73 26.82
N ARG A 260 -4.79 -7.90 26.80
CA ARG A 260 -3.46 -8.34 27.19
C ARG A 260 -3.44 -8.89 28.63
N GLU A 261 -4.02 -8.18 29.56
CA GLU A 261 -4.06 -8.60 30.96
C GLU A 261 -4.88 -9.88 31.23
N SER A 262 -6.01 -10.00 30.51
CA SER A 262 -6.95 -11.11 30.75
C SER A 262 -6.62 -12.37 29.94
N ALA A 263 -6.14 -12.25 28.69
CA ALA A 263 -6.05 -13.35 27.73
C ALA A 263 -4.69 -13.50 27.04
N ARG A 264 -3.92 -12.42 26.85
CA ARG A 264 -2.72 -12.41 26.01
C ARG A 264 -1.53 -11.71 26.69
N ARG A 265 -1.14 -12.19 27.87
CA ARG A 265 0.00 -11.68 28.68
C ARG A 265 1.35 -11.79 27.98
N ASP A 266 1.43 -12.58 26.91
CA ASP A 266 2.58 -12.75 26.02
C ASP A 266 2.82 -11.54 25.09
N LEU A 267 1.83 -10.68 24.89
CA LEU A 267 1.93 -9.49 24.02
C LEU A 267 2.76 -8.38 24.67
N PRO A 268 3.28 -7.44 23.87
CA PRO A 268 3.98 -6.25 24.36
C PRO A 268 3.19 -5.53 25.45
N GLU A 269 3.88 -4.93 26.40
CA GLU A 269 3.25 -4.21 27.51
C GLU A 269 2.31 -3.10 27.03
N ARG A 270 2.65 -2.46 25.90
CA ARG A 270 1.89 -1.38 25.29
C ARG A 270 1.68 -1.63 23.81
N PRO A 271 0.55 -1.19 23.23
CA PRO A 271 0.38 -1.19 21.77
C PRO A 271 1.26 -0.12 21.10
N PHE A 272 1.41 -0.23 19.82
CA PHE A 272 1.91 0.84 18.94
C PHE A 272 0.72 1.39 18.17
N LEU A 273 0.32 2.61 18.47
CA LEU A 273 -0.83 3.27 17.84
C LEU A 273 -0.38 4.19 16.71
N THR A 274 -1.19 4.30 15.70
CA THR A 274 -1.16 5.39 14.72
C THR A 274 -2.57 5.90 14.49
N VAL A 275 -2.71 7.16 14.15
CA VAL A 275 -4.00 7.73 13.76
C VAL A 275 -3.93 8.28 12.37
N ASP A 276 -4.99 8.05 11.60
CA ASP A 276 -5.08 8.46 10.21
C ASP A 276 -6.40 9.21 9.99
N PHE A 277 -6.28 10.47 9.58
CA PHE A 277 -7.41 11.34 9.33
C PHE A 277 -7.88 11.32 7.87
N ASN A 278 -7.12 10.71 6.96
CA ASN A 278 -7.42 10.67 5.52
C ASN A 278 -7.91 12.03 4.99
N GLU A 279 -7.13 13.09 5.22
CA GLU A 279 -7.36 14.46 4.73
C GLU A 279 -8.61 15.18 5.31
N GLN A 280 -9.18 14.69 6.42
CA GLN A 280 -10.45 15.23 6.92
C GLN A 280 -10.29 16.48 7.81
N CYS A 281 -9.05 16.82 8.24
CA CYS A 281 -8.83 18.05 9.01
C CYS A 281 -8.82 19.27 8.08
N GLU A 282 -9.59 20.29 8.43
CA GLU A 282 -9.59 21.58 7.70
C GLU A 282 -8.24 22.31 7.86
N SER A 283 -7.58 22.10 9.02
CA SER A 283 -6.30 22.72 9.30
C SER A 283 -5.46 21.89 10.29
N PRO A 284 -4.13 22.16 10.39
CA PRO A 284 -3.24 21.52 11.34
C PRO A 284 -3.61 21.76 12.81
N GLU A 285 -4.25 22.88 13.14
CA GLU A 285 -4.65 23.28 14.49
C GLU A 285 -5.57 22.25 15.14
N TYR A 286 -6.45 21.62 14.36
CA TYR A 286 -7.29 20.53 14.85
C TYR A 286 -6.44 19.40 15.45
N VAL A 287 -5.38 19.01 14.78
CA VAL A 287 -4.50 17.92 15.23
C VAL A 287 -3.68 18.35 16.45
N VAL A 288 -3.23 19.59 16.49
CA VAL A 288 -2.52 20.14 17.68
C VAL A 288 -3.45 20.10 18.90
N GLU A 289 -4.69 20.53 18.75
CA GLU A 289 -5.71 20.47 19.82
C GLU A 289 -6.02 19.01 20.22
N PHE A 290 -6.21 18.12 19.23
CA PHE A 290 -6.39 16.68 19.47
C PHE A 290 -5.25 16.09 20.29
N LEU A 291 -4.00 16.37 19.93
CA LEU A 291 -2.81 15.85 20.63
C LEU A 291 -2.70 16.40 22.05
N SER A 292 -3.01 17.70 22.25
CA SER A 292 -3.01 18.32 23.57
C SER A 292 -4.05 17.66 24.48
N ARG A 293 -5.28 17.53 24.02
CA ARG A 293 -6.38 16.90 24.77
C ARG A 293 -6.13 15.40 24.99
N LEU A 294 -5.53 14.70 24.01
CA LEU A 294 -5.19 13.30 24.15
C LEU A 294 -4.13 13.09 25.24
N ASN A 295 -3.15 14.00 25.33
CA ASN A 295 -2.15 13.96 26.39
C ASN A 295 -2.73 14.19 27.79
N GLU A 296 -3.78 15.01 27.90
CA GLU A 296 -4.47 15.30 29.15
C GLU A 296 -5.42 14.17 29.56
N ALA A 297 -6.31 13.75 28.65
CA ALA A 297 -7.37 12.78 28.94
C ALA A 297 -6.92 11.31 28.88
N GLY A 298 -5.92 11.01 28.04
CA GLY A 298 -5.41 9.67 27.79
C GLY A 298 -3.90 9.63 27.65
N PRO A 299 -3.12 10.00 28.68
CA PRO A 299 -1.65 10.12 28.57
C PRO A 299 -0.96 8.82 28.18
N GLN A 300 -1.58 7.66 28.44
CA GLN A 300 -1.07 6.37 27.97
C GLN A 300 -1.23 6.24 26.45
N ALA A 301 -2.43 6.51 25.92
CA ALA A 301 -2.67 6.47 24.47
C ALA A 301 -1.80 7.50 23.72
N TYR A 302 -1.57 8.69 24.30
CA TYR A 302 -0.63 9.66 23.75
C TYR A 302 0.80 9.12 23.68
N ARG A 303 1.29 8.46 24.74
CA ARG A 303 2.64 7.84 24.73
C ARG A 303 2.77 6.72 23.73
N ASP A 304 1.69 5.95 23.53
CA ASP A 304 1.65 4.79 22.63
C ASP A 304 1.50 5.21 21.15
N LEU A 305 1.10 6.46 20.88
CA LEU A 305 0.95 7.02 19.55
C LEU A 305 2.32 7.28 18.90
N LEU A 306 2.59 6.59 17.79
CA LEU A 306 3.82 6.69 17.01
C LEU A 306 3.84 7.91 16.10
N TYR A 307 2.79 8.09 15.32
CA TYR A 307 2.67 9.17 14.34
C TYR A 307 1.21 9.45 13.96
N ILE A 308 1.04 10.61 13.33
CA ILE A 308 -0.19 11.06 12.67
C ILE A 308 -0.02 10.85 11.17
N GLU A 309 -1.04 10.40 10.46
CA GLU A 309 -1.01 10.20 9.02
C GLU A 309 -2.00 11.13 8.32
N GLN A 310 -1.55 11.75 7.24
CA GLN A 310 -2.29 12.60 6.28
C GLN A 310 -3.49 13.36 6.90
N PRO A 311 -3.26 14.30 7.81
CA PRO A 311 -4.37 15.00 8.44
C PRO A 311 -5.10 15.96 7.52
N VAL A 312 -4.37 16.65 6.63
CA VAL A 312 -4.88 17.73 5.76
C VAL A 312 -4.84 17.31 4.30
N HIS A 313 -5.42 18.15 3.44
CA HIS A 313 -5.59 17.93 2.01
C HIS A 313 -4.27 17.52 1.31
N ARG A 314 -4.37 16.57 0.38
CA ARG A 314 -3.23 15.98 -0.37
C ARG A 314 -2.49 16.93 -1.30
N ASP A 315 -3.13 17.96 -1.82
CA ASP A 315 -2.48 18.93 -2.70
C ASP A 315 -1.68 19.95 -1.89
N LEU A 316 -0.39 19.67 -1.70
CA LEU A 316 0.53 20.51 -0.93
C LEU A 316 0.85 21.84 -1.61
N THR A 317 0.50 22.01 -2.88
CA THR A 317 0.67 23.26 -3.62
C THR A 317 -0.52 24.17 -3.43
N ALA A 318 -1.73 23.65 -3.58
CA ALA A 318 -2.96 24.43 -3.39
C ALA A 318 -3.26 24.68 -1.91
N TYR A 319 -2.84 23.77 -1.01
CA TYR A 319 -3.06 23.83 0.44
C TYR A 319 -1.75 23.67 1.21
N PRO A 320 -0.84 24.67 1.17
CA PRO A 320 0.50 24.57 1.75
C PRO A 320 0.51 24.79 3.28
N HIS A 321 -0.20 23.93 4.02
CA HIS A 321 -0.26 24.00 5.48
C HIS A 321 1.10 23.76 6.13
N ASP A 322 1.42 24.54 7.17
CA ASP A 322 2.63 24.33 8.00
C ASP A 322 2.38 23.23 9.04
N MET A 323 3.12 22.12 8.92
CA MET A 323 3.01 20.96 9.81
C MET A 323 3.93 21.00 11.03
N ARG A 324 4.76 22.05 11.20
CA ARG A 324 5.75 22.14 12.30
C ARG A 324 5.11 22.08 13.67
N GLY A 325 3.89 22.64 13.83
CA GLY A 325 3.13 22.54 15.07
C GLY A 325 2.80 21.12 15.49
N ILE A 326 2.41 20.27 14.53
CA ILE A 326 2.16 18.83 14.77
C ILE A 326 3.48 18.11 14.99
N SER A 327 4.47 18.31 14.11
CA SER A 327 5.75 17.63 14.15
C SER A 327 6.53 17.85 15.45
N ALA A 328 6.33 19.00 16.12
CA ALA A 328 6.90 19.29 17.43
C ALA A 328 6.30 18.42 18.56
N LEU A 329 5.12 17.87 18.37
CA LEU A 329 4.41 17.03 19.34
C LEU A 329 4.52 15.55 19.01
N LYS A 330 4.24 15.18 17.77
CA LYS A 330 4.31 13.81 17.23
C LYS A 330 4.72 13.84 15.76
N PRO A 331 5.42 12.82 15.25
CA PRO A 331 5.69 12.71 13.83
C PRO A 331 4.41 12.78 13.00
N VAL A 332 4.44 13.48 11.86
CA VAL A 332 3.35 13.53 10.89
C VAL A 332 3.83 13.07 9.52
N LEU A 333 3.14 12.08 8.95
CA LEU A 333 3.53 11.38 7.73
C LEU A 333 2.61 11.76 6.56
N ALA A 334 3.21 12.09 5.42
CA ALA A 334 2.51 12.32 4.15
C ALA A 334 2.22 10.98 3.45
N ASP A 335 0.96 10.71 3.10
CA ASP A 335 0.52 9.52 2.35
C ASP A 335 -0.08 9.91 1.00
N GLU A 336 -1.32 10.40 0.97
CA GLU A 336 -2.01 10.78 -0.26
C GLU A 336 -1.31 11.89 -1.03
N SER A 337 -0.54 12.71 -0.33
CA SER A 337 0.27 13.80 -0.91
C SER A 337 1.51 13.29 -1.65
N LEU A 338 1.90 12.02 -1.46
CA LEU A 338 3.20 11.51 -1.88
C LEU A 338 3.07 10.67 -3.15
N THR A 339 3.50 11.21 -4.29
CA THR A 339 3.56 10.50 -5.58
C THR A 339 4.97 10.51 -6.19
N SER A 340 5.89 11.28 -5.62
CA SER A 340 7.25 11.47 -6.15
C SER A 340 8.23 11.89 -5.05
N VAL A 341 9.52 11.85 -5.37
CA VAL A 341 10.58 12.41 -4.50
C VAL A 341 10.41 13.93 -4.36
N GLU A 342 9.90 14.62 -5.37
CA GLU A 342 9.64 16.06 -5.30
C GLU A 342 8.51 16.38 -4.30
N ASP A 343 7.45 15.56 -4.27
CA ASP A 343 6.39 15.70 -3.26
C ASP A 343 6.94 15.49 -1.84
N MET A 344 7.87 14.53 -1.67
CA MET A 344 8.56 14.34 -0.39
C MET A 344 9.34 15.61 0.01
N ARG A 345 10.13 16.19 -0.90
CA ARG A 345 10.85 17.44 -0.62
C ARG A 345 9.88 18.56 -0.23
N ARG A 346 8.79 18.69 -0.99
CA ARG A 346 7.76 19.69 -0.70
C ARG A 346 7.12 19.48 0.67
N ALA A 347 6.80 18.24 1.03
CA ALA A 347 6.28 17.90 2.35
C ALA A 347 7.28 18.31 3.47
N MET A 348 8.56 17.98 3.32
CA MET A 348 9.58 18.34 4.31
C MET A 348 9.71 19.87 4.47
N GLU A 349 9.66 20.64 3.38
CA GLU A 349 9.65 22.12 3.42
C GLU A 349 8.49 22.67 4.24
N LEU A 350 7.32 22.03 4.15
CA LEU A 350 6.11 22.37 4.89
C LEU A 350 6.11 21.83 6.34
N GLY A 351 7.21 21.18 6.78
CA GLY A 351 7.37 20.73 8.15
C GLY A 351 6.75 19.34 8.45
N TRP A 352 6.39 18.57 7.43
CA TRP A 352 6.14 17.14 7.63
C TRP A 352 7.40 16.47 8.12
N SER A 353 7.29 15.40 8.89
CA SER A 353 8.43 14.75 9.53
C SER A 353 8.61 13.28 9.13
N GLY A 354 7.83 12.80 8.18
CA GLY A 354 7.93 11.45 7.64
C GLY A 354 7.04 11.24 6.42
N ILE A 355 7.15 10.06 5.83
CA ILE A 355 6.37 9.66 4.65
C ILE A 355 5.75 8.28 4.82
N ALA A 356 4.65 8.04 4.12
CA ALA A 356 4.01 6.73 4.01
C ALA A 356 4.20 6.17 2.59
N LEU A 357 5.07 5.17 2.48
CA LEU A 357 5.24 4.37 1.27
C LEU A 357 4.06 3.41 1.12
N LYS A 358 3.73 3.07 -0.11
CA LYS A 358 2.57 2.23 -0.37
C LYS A 358 2.73 1.52 -1.70
N SER A 359 2.80 0.19 -1.71
CA SER A 359 3.08 -0.61 -2.92
C SER A 359 2.14 -0.28 -4.10
N CYS A 360 0.96 0.26 -3.84
CA CYS A 360 0.06 0.74 -4.88
C CYS A 360 0.55 1.99 -5.63
N LYS A 361 1.65 2.61 -5.20
CA LYS A 361 2.32 3.73 -5.88
C LYS A 361 3.47 3.27 -6.78
N CYS A 362 3.53 1.99 -7.14
CA CYS A 362 4.59 1.28 -7.86
C CYS A 362 5.84 0.99 -7.02
N LEU A 363 6.35 -0.23 -7.13
CA LEU A 363 7.58 -0.64 -6.44
C LEU A 363 8.79 0.21 -6.85
N SER A 364 8.87 0.56 -8.15
CA SER A 364 9.92 1.44 -8.68
C SER A 364 9.92 2.80 -7.96
N SER A 365 8.75 3.41 -7.75
CA SER A 365 8.59 4.67 -7.04
C SER A 365 8.94 4.52 -5.55
N ASP A 366 8.46 3.47 -4.90
CA ASP A 366 8.77 3.20 -3.48
C ASP A 366 10.28 3.04 -3.25
N LEU A 367 11.00 2.34 -4.14
CA LEU A 367 12.46 2.19 -4.05
C LEU A 367 13.20 3.52 -4.18
N MET A 368 12.77 4.39 -5.08
CA MET A 368 13.32 5.74 -5.22
C MET A 368 13.05 6.59 -3.98
N LEU A 369 11.83 6.52 -3.44
CA LEU A 369 11.44 7.23 -2.21
C LEU A 369 12.18 6.71 -0.98
N VAL A 370 12.41 5.39 -0.86
CA VAL A 370 13.26 4.82 0.21
C VAL A 370 14.65 5.45 0.17
N CYS A 371 15.28 5.51 -1.01
CA CYS A 371 16.62 6.10 -1.12
C CYS A 371 16.62 7.59 -0.75
N ALA A 372 15.62 8.34 -1.19
CA ALA A 372 15.51 9.76 -0.87
C ALA A 372 15.28 9.98 0.64
N ALA A 373 14.43 9.18 1.25
CA ALA A 373 14.15 9.25 2.69
C ALA A 373 15.37 8.89 3.54
N GLU A 374 16.07 7.80 3.21
CA GLU A 374 17.27 7.35 3.92
C GLU A 374 18.41 8.40 3.84
N LEU A 375 18.63 8.98 2.65
CA LEU A 375 19.62 10.04 2.47
C LEU A 375 19.28 11.30 3.26
N ALA A 376 18.00 11.62 3.38
CA ALA A 376 17.52 12.79 4.11
C ALA A 376 17.32 12.53 5.61
N GLY A 377 17.46 11.29 6.08
CA GLY A 377 17.15 10.90 7.46
C GLY A 377 15.65 11.02 7.80
N VAL A 378 14.77 10.89 6.81
CA VAL A 378 13.32 10.99 6.95
C VAL A 378 12.76 9.60 7.25
N PRO A 379 12.05 9.40 8.37
CA PRO A 379 11.42 8.13 8.69
C PRO A 379 10.24 7.85 7.76
N TYR A 380 9.99 6.56 7.51
CA TYR A 380 8.88 6.12 6.64
C TYR A 380 8.12 4.92 7.20
N ALA A 381 6.83 4.89 6.96
CA ALA A 381 5.96 3.73 7.19
C ALA A 381 5.65 3.02 5.87
N ILE A 382 5.23 1.76 5.94
CA ILE A 382 4.63 1.02 4.82
C ILE A 382 3.15 0.84 5.09
N GLN A 383 2.35 1.35 4.20
CA GLN A 383 0.89 1.29 4.24
C GLN A 383 0.35 0.39 3.13
N ASP A 384 -0.93 0.06 3.18
CA ASP A 384 -1.60 -0.66 2.09
C ASP A 384 -2.98 -0.05 1.75
N LEU A 385 -3.63 -0.61 0.75
CA LEU A 385 -5.03 -0.33 0.41
C LEU A 385 -5.95 -1.49 0.83
N THR A 386 -5.60 -2.21 1.91
CA THR A 386 -6.28 -3.46 2.30
C THR A 386 -6.08 -4.55 1.22
N ASN A 387 -4.91 -4.52 0.58
CA ASN A 387 -4.55 -5.30 -0.60
C ASN A 387 -4.64 -6.82 -0.36
N PRO A 388 -5.45 -7.57 -1.14
CA PRO A 388 -5.54 -9.01 -1.01
C PRO A 388 -4.59 -9.75 -1.97
N SER A 389 -4.53 -11.07 -1.82
CA SER A 389 -3.83 -11.96 -2.75
C SER A 389 -2.33 -11.62 -2.87
N ILE A 390 -1.77 -11.65 -4.08
CA ILE A 390 -0.34 -11.35 -4.30
C ILE A 390 0.01 -9.90 -3.93
N ALA A 391 -0.93 -8.97 -3.99
CA ALA A 391 -0.68 -7.58 -3.57
C ALA A 391 -0.32 -7.45 -2.08
N GLN A 392 -0.86 -8.31 -1.19
CA GLN A 392 -0.40 -8.37 0.20
C GLN A 392 1.00 -8.97 0.30
N ILE A 393 1.33 -9.97 -0.52
CA ILE A 393 2.68 -10.56 -0.55
C ILE A 393 3.70 -9.50 -0.95
N GLU A 394 3.40 -8.69 -1.97
CA GLU A 394 4.24 -7.58 -2.43
C GLU A 394 4.47 -6.54 -1.31
N SER A 395 3.41 -6.10 -0.63
CA SER A 395 3.50 -5.10 0.45
C SER A 395 4.32 -5.62 1.63
N VAL A 396 4.05 -6.85 2.09
CA VAL A 396 4.82 -7.47 3.19
C VAL A 396 6.26 -7.75 2.76
N GLY A 397 6.47 -8.14 1.49
CA GLY A 397 7.78 -8.37 0.91
C GLY A 397 8.64 -7.12 0.93
N LEU A 398 8.11 -5.99 0.47
CA LEU A 398 8.82 -4.71 0.53
C LEU A 398 9.15 -4.34 1.99
N ALA A 399 8.18 -4.41 2.89
CA ALA A 399 8.40 -4.12 4.31
C ALA A 399 9.46 -5.01 4.96
N ALA A 400 9.57 -6.28 4.53
CA ALA A 400 10.59 -7.19 5.01
C ALA A 400 11.99 -6.89 4.48
N ARG A 401 12.10 -6.09 3.40
CA ARG A 401 13.38 -5.72 2.75
C ARG A 401 13.90 -4.34 3.14
N ILE A 402 13.06 -3.47 3.67
CA ILE A 402 13.43 -2.11 4.09
C ILE A 402 13.36 -1.94 5.61
N HIS A 403 13.53 -0.72 6.12
CA HIS A 403 13.54 -0.40 7.55
C HIS A 403 12.38 0.53 7.96
N PRO A 404 11.11 0.13 7.80
CA PRO A 404 9.98 1.00 8.09
C PRO A 404 9.80 1.22 9.59
N ILE A 405 9.05 2.27 9.94
CA ILE A 405 8.56 2.46 11.31
C ILE A 405 7.71 1.25 11.68
N LYS A 406 8.24 0.40 12.52
CA LYS A 406 7.62 -0.79 13.11
C LYS A 406 7.31 -1.94 12.14
N GLY A 407 6.38 -1.77 11.20
CA GLY A 407 5.91 -2.87 10.35
C GLY A 407 5.15 -2.38 9.12
N VAL A 408 4.15 -3.16 8.70
CA VAL A 408 3.37 -2.92 7.49
C VAL A 408 1.87 -3.02 7.75
N GLU A 409 1.07 -2.23 7.06
CA GLU A 409 -0.38 -2.46 6.98
C GLU A 409 -0.66 -3.69 6.11
N ALA A 410 -1.47 -4.63 6.62
CA ALA A 410 -1.90 -5.82 5.88
C ALA A 410 -3.26 -6.29 6.41
N ASN A 411 -4.33 -5.77 5.85
CA ASN A 411 -5.68 -5.84 6.39
C ASN A 411 -6.67 -6.62 5.52
N SER A 412 -6.22 -7.26 4.42
CA SER A 412 -7.09 -8.04 3.54
C SER A 412 -7.86 -9.14 4.28
N ARG A 413 -7.24 -9.74 5.32
CA ARG A 413 -7.86 -10.78 6.14
C ARG A 413 -9.08 -10.28 6.94
N GLN A 414 -9.22 -8.97 7.13
CA GLN A 414 -10.36 -8.35 7.81
C GLN A 414 -11.54 -8.17 6.86
N PHE A 415 -11.26 -7.66 5.66
CA PHE A 415 -12.27 -7.14 4.74
C PHE A 415 -12.44 -7.98 3.46
N PHE A 416 -11.40 -8.66 3.00
CA PHE A 416 -11.41 -9.42 1.73
C PHE A 416 -10.78 -10.81 1.89
N PRO A 417 -11.17 -11.62 2.90
CA PRO A 417 -10.55 -12.92 3.16
C PRO A 417 -10.65 -13.87 1.96
N ASP A 418 -11.78 -13.89 1.25
CA ASP A 418 -12.02 -14.78 0.11
C ASP A 418 -11.05 -14.51 -1.05
N ALA A 419 -10.67 -13.25 -1.26
CA ALA A 419 -9.72 -12.88 -2.30
C ALA A 419 -8.28 -13.40 -2.04
N ASN A 420 -8.01 -13.90 -0.82
CA ASN A 420 -6.72 -14.49 -0.44
C ASN A 420 -6.65 -16.00 -0.70
N GLU A 421 -7.78 -16.68 -0.88
CA GLU A 421 -7.86 -18.15 -0.89
C GLU A 421 -6.94 -18.82 -1.91
N ILE A 422 -6.72 -18.16 -3.05
CA ILE A 422 -5.89 -18.71 -4.11
C ILE A 422 -4.40 -18.80 -3.73
N VAL A 423 -3.88 -17.86 -2.92
CA VAL A 423 -2.45 -17.75 -2.55
C VAL A 423 -2.16 -18.12 -1.10
N ALA A 424 -3.13 -17.95 -0.20
CA ALA A 424 -2.94 -18.18 1.23
C ALA A 424 -2.44 -19.60 1.59
N PRO A 425 -2.83 -20.69 0.89
CA PRO A 425 -2.28 -22.01 1.18
C PRO A 425 -0.76 -22.11 0.98
N ALA A 426 -0.22 -21.46 -0.06
CA ALA A 426 1.21 -21.44 -0.36
C ALA A 426 1.98 -20.46 0.55
N HIS A 427 1.33 -19.37 0.96
CA HIS A 427 1.93 -18.30 1.75
C HIS A 427 1.25 -18.13 3.12
N ARG A 428 0.94 -19.25 3.77
CA ARG A 428 0.18 -19.28 5.01
C ARG A 428 0.65 -18.27 6.06
N GLY A 429 1.95 -18.11 6.23
CA GLY A 429 2.54 -17.20 7.22
C GLY A 429 2.25 -15.71 6.97
N LEU A 430 1.94 -15.33 5.73
CA LEU A 430 1.62 -13.94 5.37
C LEU A 430 0.16 -13.59 5.61
N PHE A 431 -0.74 -14.59 5.60
CA PHE A 431 -2.19 -14.39 5.73
C PHE A 431 -2.74 -14.85 7.09
N GLN A 432 -2.10 -15.82 7.74
CA GLN A 432 -2.41 -16.24 9.11
C GLN A 432 -1.49 -15.53 10.10
N ILE A 433 -1.92 -14.34 10.53
CA ILE A 433 -1.15 -13.54 11.48
C ILE A 433 -1.10 -14.26 12.85
N ARG A 434 0.10 -14.30 13.43
CA ARG A 434 0.34 -14.85 14.76
C ARG A 434 1.24 -13.91 15.55
N ASP A 435 0.88 -13.66 16.80
CA ASP A 435 1.60 -12.73 17.67
C ASP A 435 1.78 -11.35 17.04
N GLY A 436 0.73 -10.89 16.33
CA GLY A 436 0.69 -9.61 15.64
C GLY A 436 1.60 -9.47 14.42
N CYS A 437 2.16 -10.58 13.91
CA CYS A 437 3.16 -10.54 12.86
C CYS A 437 2.83 -11.47 11.70
N ALA A 438 3.21 -11.04 10.49
CA ALA A 438 3.37 -11.90 9.32
C ALA A 438 4.72 -12.60 9.35
N ARG A 439 4.79 -13.82 8.83
CA ARG A 439 6.01 -14.63 8.72
C ARG A 439 6.35 -14.86 7.25
N THR A 440 7.55 -14.49 6.85
CA THR A 440 8.00 -14.42 5.45
C THR A 440 8.68 -15.70 4.95
N SER A 441 8.69 -16.77 5.73
CA SER A 441 9.43 -18.01 5.42
C SER A 441 9.03 -18.68 4.10
N SER A 442 7.86 -18.35 3.54
CA SER A 442 7.41 -18.81 2.23
C SER A 442 7.91 -17.94 1.07
N MET A 443 8.47 -16.76 1.37
CA MET A 443 9.01 -15.84 0.36
C MET A 443 10.44 -16.25 0.05
N MET A 444 10.66 -16.93 -1.06
CA MET A 444 11.96 -17.44 -1.45
C MET A 444 12.07 -17.64 -2.96
N GLY A 445 13.27 -17.86 -3.43
CA GLY A 445 13.54 -18.18 -4.84
C GLY A 445 13.82 -16.92 -5.67
N THR A 446 13.33 -16.93 -6.89
CA THR A 446 13.53 -15.85 -7.87
C THR A 446 12.37 -14.85 -7.86
N GLY A 447 12.52 -13.76 -8.60
CA GLY A 447 11.50 -12.73 -8.67
C GLY A 447 11.32 -12.00 -7.34
N LEU A 448 10.09 -11.64 -7.01
CA LEU A 448 9.72 -11.04 -5.73
C LEU A 448 9.43 -12.08 -4.63
N GLY A 449 9.82 -13.35 -4.85
CA GLY A 449 9.67 -14.44 -3.89
C GLY A 449 8.23 -14.94 -3.73
N MET A 450 7.36 -14.63 -4.67
CA MET A 450 5.94 -15.02 -4.64
C MET A 450 5.68 -16.47 -5.06
N ASN A 451 6.58 -17.07 -5.83
CA ASN A 451 6.47 -18.46 -6.30
C ASN A 451 5.12 -18.81 -6.94
N ILE A 452 4.55 -17.92 -7.72
CA ILE A 452 3.20 -18.05 -8.29
C ILE A 452 3.06 -19.30 -9.16
N ASP A 453 4.10 -19.67 -9.91
CA ASP A 453 4.11 -20.86 -10.76
C ASP A 453 3.98 -22.17 -9.95
N ALA A 454 4.27 -22.14 -8.65
CA ALA A 454 4.06 -23.27 -7.75
C ALA A 454 2.64 -23.37 -7.20
N ILE A 455 1.76 -22.40 -7.51
CA ILE A 455 0.36 -22.40 -7.07
C ILE A 455 -0.51 -23.05 -8.16
N PRO A 456 -1.06 -24.25 -7.92
CA PRO A 456 -1.81 -24.97 -8.94
C PRO A 456 -3.02 -24.20 -9.45
N GLY A 457 -3.12 -24.04 -10.77
CA GLY A 457 -4.27 -23.41 -11.42
C GLY A 457 -4.41 -21.92 -11.13
N PHE A 458 -3.34 -21.23 -10.69
CA PHE A 458 -3.41 -19.80 -10.39
C PHE A 458 -3.88 -18.99 -11.60
N ARG A 459 -3.21 -19.15 -12.75
CA ARG A 459 -3.54 -18.41 -13.96
C ARG A 459 -4.97 -18.70 -14.43
N GLU A 460 -5.34 -19.98 -14.50
CA GLU A 460 -6.68 -20.41 -14.96
C GLU A 460 -7.79 -19.82 -14.09
N LYS A 461 -7.61 -19.77 -12.78
CA LYS A 461 -8.57 -19.19 -11.84
C LYS A 461 -8.70 -17.66 -12.03
N ILE A 462 -7.59 -16.96 -12.24
CA ILE A 462 -7.61 -15.52 -12.52
C ILE A 462 -8.29 -15.23 -13.85
N GLU A 463 -8.03 -16.02 -14.90
CA GLU A 463 -8.68 -15.89 -16.21
C GLU A 463 -10.20 -16.17 -16.15
N GLU A 464 -10.63 -17.15 -15.35
CA GLU A 464 -12.05 -17.45 -15.14
C GLU A 464 -12.75 -16.30 -14.41
N ALA A 465 -12.12 -15.76 -13.36
CA ALA A 465 -12.65 -14.63 -12.61
C ALA A 465 -12.73 -13.35 -13.47
N ASP A 466 -11.74 -13.09 -14.35
CA ASP A 466 -11.78 -11.96 -15.31
C ASP A 466 -12.92 -12.13 -16.32
N ARG A 467 -13.15 -13.34 -16.85
CA ARG A 467 -14.30 -13.59 -17.73
C ARG A 467 -15.62 -13.27 -17.04
N THR A 468 -15.76 -13.64 -15.78
CA THR A 468 -16.96 -13.35 -14.96
C THR A 468 -17.11 -11.84 -14.74
N PHE A 469 -16.01 -11.14 -14.40
CA PHE A 469 -16.01 -9.69 -14.24
C PHE A 469 -16.45 -8.96 -15.51
N ARG A 470 -15.88 -9.33 -16.68
CA ARG A 470 -16.24 -8.72 -17.97
C ARG A 470 -17.69 -8.99 -18.39
N ALA A 471 -18.26 -10.11 -18.00
CA ALA A 471 -19.66 -10.43 -18.28
C ALA A 471 -20.64 -9.58 -17.47
N THR A 472 -20.28 -9.22 -16.23
CA THR A 472 -21.12 -8.41 -15.33
C THR A 472 -20.94 -6.90 -15.52
N ALA A 473 -19.85 -6.46 -16.15
CA ALA A 473 -19.54 -5.06 -16.41
C ALA A 473 -20.14 -4.52 -17.74
N ARG A 474 -20.86 -5.37 -18.49
CA ARG A 474 -21.60 -5.01 -19.72
C ARG A 474 -23.04 -4.61 -19.38
#